data_4d80ad0ef8d697417c82b854bdd589db
#
_entry.id   4d80ad0ef8d697417c82b854bdd589db
#
_cell.length_a   1.000
_cell.length_b   1.000
_cell.length_c   1.000
_cell.angle_alpha   90.00
_cell.angle_beta   90.00
_cell.angle_gamma   90.00
#
_symmetry.space_group_name_H-M   'P 1'
#
loop_
_entity.id
_entity.type
_entity.pdbx_description
1 polymer ?
#
loop_
_entity_poly.entity_id
_entity_poly.type
_entity_poly.pdbx_seq_one_letter_code
_entity_poly.pdbx_strand_id
1 'polypeptide(L)'
;FDMPEDCGHAGGLAMVGGGMLVVADTRTLYKIDLRRALESRSTKDALVSVVKLGGALKGSFVDFDGTDLWVGSSEKDATKAKAHRLSLGIFDQFNGKPAITEDQALSVIPIPTEANGMAFDAGGALWLASSNSKYGALYRLNSKTGEIQSRFDMVIGIEDLGFDADGKLWAVSEAGSRLG
;
A
#
# COMPACT_ATOMS: atom_id res chain seq x y z
N PHE A 1 15.73 9.36 -4.72
CA PHE A 1 16.52 8.12 -4.54
C PHE A 1 16.07 7.12 -5.60
N ASP A 2 17.04 6.42 -6.18
CA ASP A 2 16.72 5.32 -7.10
C ASP A 2 16.27 4.11 -6.28
N MET A 3 15.13 3.53 -6.66
CA MET A 3 14.66 2.28 -6.11
C MET A 3 15.59 1.12 -6.56
N PRO A 4 15.59 -0.04 -5.87
CA PRO A 4 16.29 -1.21 -6.36
C PRO A 4 15.92 -1.52 -7.83
N GLU A 5 16.87 -2.02 -8.60
CA GLU A 5 16.77 -2.21 -10.08
C GLU A 5 15.55 -3.04 -10.55
N ASP A 6 15.02 -3.90 -9.67
CA ASP A 6 13.85 -4.73 -9.96
C ASP A 6 12.52 -4.11 -9.49
N CYS A 7 12.53 -2.87 -8.97
CA CYS A 7 11.33 -2.12 -8.67
C CYS A 7 10.87 -1.34 -9.91
N GLY A 8 9.89 -1.88 -10.60
CA GLY A 8 9.36 -1.28 -11.82
C GLY A 8 8.27 -0.22 -11.59
N HIS A 9 7.58 -0.30 -10.44
CA HIS A 9 6.45 0.57 -10.13
C HIS A 9 6.22 0.66 -8.61
N ALA A 10 6.74 1.70 -7.98
CA ALA A 10 6.48 1.98 -6.57
C ALA A 10 5.05 2.50 -6.38
N GLY A 11 4.09 1.60 -6.16
CA GLY A 11 2.66 1.91 -6.11
C GLY A 11 2.14 2.34 -4.73
N GLY A 12 2.92 2.19 -3.66
CA GLY A 12 2.54 2.62 -2.32
C GLY A 12 3.70 2.61 -1.34
N LEU A 13 3.58 3.40 -0.28
CA LEU A 13 4.58 3.59 0.77
C LEU A 13 3.94 3.50 2.14
N ALA A 14 4.57 2.77 3.08
CA ALA A 14 4.12 2.69 4.47
C ALA A 14 5.27 2.82 5.46
N MET A 15 5.13 3.66 6.46
CA MET A 15 6.04 3.70 7.61
C MET A 15 5.62 2.63 8.63
N VAL A 16 6.48 1.65 8.89
CA VAL A 16 6.14 0.48 9.73
C VAL A 16 6.79 0.50 11.11
N GLY A 17 7.15 1.69 11.59
CA GLY A 17 7.83 1.87 12.87
C GLY A 17 9.34 1.66 12.79
N GLY A 18 10.05 2.07 13.87
CA GLY A 18 11.51 1.92 13.96
C GLY A 18 12.33 2.59 12.86
N GLY A 19 11.76 3.59 12.17
CA GLY A 19 12.41 4.23 11.02
C GLY A 19 12.43 3.39 9.74
N MET A 20 11.63 2.32 9.69
CA MET A 20 11.52 1.45 8.52
C MET A 20 10.39 1.91 7.60
N LEU A 21 10.69 1.94 6.31
CA LEU A 21 9.75 2.19 5.22
C LEU A 21 9.51 0.88 4.46
N VAL A 22 8.26 0.59 4.14
CA VAL A 22 7.91 -0.46 3.18
C VAL A 22 7.45 0.20 1.89
N VAL A 23 8.02 -0.24 0.78
CA VAL A 23 7.61 0.15 -0.58
C VAL A 23 6.97 -1.07 -1.23
N ALA A 24 5.78 -0.89 -1.78
CA ALA A 24 5.13 -1.91 -2.57
C ALA A 24 5.35 -1.67 -4.06
N ASP A 25 5.76 -2.73 -4.74
CA ASP A 25 5.66 -2.88 -6.19
C ASP A 25 4.74 -4.07 -6.47
N THR A 26 4.02 -4.09 -7.52
CA THR A 26 2.97 -5.05 -7.84
C THR A 26 3.24 -6.49 -7.34
N ARG A 27 4.48 -6.96 -7.39
CA ARG A 27 4.87 -8.33 -7.00
C ARG A 27 5.99 -8.38 -5.97
N THR A 28 6.34 -7.26 -5.36
CA THR A 28 7.46 -7.19 -4.44
C THR A 28 7.20 -6.18 -3.33
N LEU A 29 7.61 -6.50 -2.12
CA LEU A 29 7.67 -5.58 -0.98
C LEU A 29 9.15 -5.38 -0.63
N TYR A 30 9.57 -4.13 -0.53
CA TYR A 30 10.92 -3.73 -0.13
C TYR A 30 10.85 -3.08 1.25
N LYS A 31 11.57 -3.61 2.24
CA LYS A 31 11.74 -2.99 3.54
C LYS A 31 13.06 -2.23 3.55
N ILE A 32 13.02 -0.93 3.83
CA ILE A 32 14.13 0.01 3.71
C ILE A 32 14.32 0.72 5.05
N ASP A 33 15.56 0.84 5.52
CA ASP A 33 15.93 1.73 6.61
C ASP A 33 15.98 3.18 6.07
N LEU A 34 14.97 3.99 6.41
CA LEU A 34 14.82 5.34 5.88
C LEU A 34 15.99 6.25 6.28
N ARG A 35 16.48 6.14 7.54
CA ARG A 35 17.60 6.95 7.99
C ARG A 35 18.85 6.63 7.18
N ARG A 36 19.15 5.34 7.01
CA ARG A 36 20.28 4.88 6.23
C ARG A 36 20.17 5.28 4.76
N ALA A 37 18.97 5.25 4.18
CA ALA A 37 18.71 5.72 2.82
C ALA A 37 19.02 7.22 2.67
N LEU A 38 18.61 8.04 3.63
CA LEU A 38 18.87 9.49 3.63
C LEU A 38 20.35 9.81 3.81
N GLU A 39 21.06 9.11 4.69
CA GLU A 39 22.50 9.29 4.94
C GLU A 39 23.36 8.86 3.74
N SER A 40 23.08 7.68 3.16
CA SER A 40 23.80 7.14 2.01
C SER A 40 23.36 7.70 0.65
N ARG A 41 22.18 8.34 0.60
CA ARG A 41 21.47 8.73 -0.63
C ARG A 41 21.22 7.55 -1.58
N SER A 42 21.07 6.35 -1.03
CA SER A 42 20.91 5.09 -1.77
C SER A 42 19.89 4.19 -1.07
N THR A 43 18.84 3.81 -1.78
CA THR A 43 17.89 2.80 -1.28
C THR A 43 18.49 1.40 -1.32
N LYS A 44 19.41 1.14 -2.26
CA LYS A 44 20.12 -0.14 -2.37
C LYS A 44 20.94 -0.43 -1.12
N ASP A 45 21.69 0.56 -0.61
CA ASP A 45 22.52 0.42 0.58
C ASP A 45 21.68 0.36 1.87
N ALA A 46 20.45 0.84 1.83
CA ALA A 46 19.50 0.86 2.92
C ALA A 46 18.50 -0.29 2.90
N LEU A 47 18.55 -1.14 1.88
CA LEU A 47 17.65 -2.29 1.74
C LEU A 47 17.88 -3.29 2.87
N VAL A 48 16.80 -3.59 3.61
CA VAL A 48 16.81 -4.51 4.74
C VAL A 48 16.28 -5.89 4.34
N SER A 49 15.18 -5.91 3.59
CA SER A 49 14.53 -7.17 3.21
C SER A 49 13.70 -7.00 1.95
N VAL A 50 13.58 -8.09 1.20
CA VAL A 50 12.75 -8.19 -0.01
C VAL A 50 11.85 -9.41 0.09
N VAL A 51 10.54 -9.20 -0.07
CA VAL A 51 9.54 -10.28 -0.07
C VAL A 51 8.78 -10.25 -1.40
N LYS A 52 8.78 -11.38 -2.11
CA LYS A 52 8.02 -11.53 -3.36
C LYS A 52 6.58 -11.93 -3.05
N LEU A 53 5.63 -11.37 -3.83
CA LEU A 53 4.20 -11.65 -3.75
C LEU A 53 3.77 -12.56 -4.90
N GLY A 54 3.07 -13.64 -4.59
CA GLY A 54 2.59 -14.63 -5.54
C GLY A 54 1.08 -14.83 -5.47
N GLY A 55 0.55 -15.66 -6.34
CA GLY A 55 -0.88 -15.96 -6.39
C GLY A 55 -1.71 -14.70 -6.60
N ALA A 56 -2.75 -14.52 -5.79
CA ALA A 56 -3.63 -13.35 -5.82
C ALA A 56 -3.07 -12.15 -5.03
N LEU A 57 -2.00 -12.33 -4.23
CA LEU A 57 -1.34 -11.22 -3.56
C LEU A 57 -0.69 -10.28 -4.58
N LYS A 58 -1.06 -9.01 -4.50
CA LYS A 58 -0.46 -7.90 -5.25
C LYS A 58 -0.30 -6.70 -4.33
N GLY A 59 0.76 -5.94 -4.53
CA GLY A 59 1.08 -4.71 -3.81
C GLY A 59 0.93 -3.48 -4.70
N SER A 60 -0.27 -3.21 -5.24
CA SER A 60 -0.49 -1.95 -5.94
C SER A 60 -0.48 -0.76 -4.98
N PHE A 61 -0.77 -1.01 -3.72
CA PHE A 61 -0.67 -0.08 -2.61
C PHE A 61 -0.38 -0.83 -1.31
N VAL A 62 0.11 -0.12 -0.30
CA VAL A 62 0.48 -0.66 1.01
C VAL A 62 0.25 0.38 2.10
N ASP A 63 -0.21 -0.06 3.26
CA ASP A 63 -0.21 0.76 4.48
C ASP A 63 -0.03 -0.10 5.74
N PHE A 64 0.11 0.54 6.89
CA PHE A 64 0.38 -0.08 8.17
C PHE A 64 -0.66 0.36 9.21
N ASP A 65 -1.39 -0.60 9.81
CA ASP A 65 -2.45 -0.31 10.78
C ASP A 65 -1.95 -0.07 12.22
N GLY A 66 -0.64 0.06 12.39
CA GLY A 66 0.03 0.17 13.70
C GLY A 66 0.53 -1.17 14.25
N THR A 67 0.13 -2.29 13.64
CA THR A 67 0.52 -3.65 14.04
C THR A 67 0.96 -4.48 12.85
N ASP A 68 0.16 -4.50 11.80
CA ASP A 68 0.36 -5.34 10.62
C ASP A 68 0.33 -4.53 9.33
N LEU A 69 0.94 -5.11 8.31
CA LEU A 69 1.00 -4.53 6.98
C LEU A 69 -0.25 -4.92 6.19
N TRP A 70 -0.79 -3.98 5.45
CA TRP A 70 -1.87 -4.23 4.52
C TRP A 70 -1.41 -3.99 3.10
N VAL A 71 -1.74 -4.90 2.19
CA VAL A 71 -1.48 -4.77 0.76
C VAL A 71 -2.75 -5.00 -0.02
N GLY A 72 -2.90 -4.34 -1.14
CA GLY A 72 -4.05 -4.54 -2.00
C GLY A 72 -3.70 -4.37 -3.47
N SER A 73 -4.66 -4.72 -4.32
CA SER A 73 -4.49 -4.65 -5.77
C SER A 73 -5.54 -3.75 -6.40
N SER A 74 -5.10 -2.99 -7.41
CA SER A 74 -6.01 -2.25 -8.29
C SER A 74 -6.66 -3.23 -9.27
N GLU A 75 -7.89 -3.66 -9.00
CA GLU A 75 -8.62 -4.63 -9.79
C GLU A 75 -9.94 -4.02 -10.31
N LYS A 76 -10.28 -4.32 -11.56
CA LYS A 76 -11.58 -3.94 -12.15
C LYS A 76 -12.69 -4.93 -11.82
N ASP A 77 -12.32 -6.16 -11.53
CA ASP A 77 -13.23 -7.25 -11.15
C ASP A 77 -13.44 -7.20 -9.63
N ALA A 78 -14.66 -6.89 -9.20
CA ALA A 78 -15.02 -6.78 -7.78
C ALA A 78 -14.78 -8.09 -6.99
N THR A 79 -14.78 -9.24 -7.64
CA THR A 79 -14.50 -10.52 -6.97
C THR A 79 -13.03 -10.70 -6.63
N LYS A 80 -12.16 -9.94 -7.30
CA LYS A 80 -10.69 -9.96 -7.14
C LYS A 80 -10.17 -8.74 -6.36
N ALA A 81 -10.98 -7.70 -6.21
CA ALA A 81 -10.62 -6.49 -5.47
C ALA A 81 -10.59 -6.81 -3.97
N LYS A 82 -9.39 -7.01 -3.43
CA LYS A 82 -9.16 -7.44 -2.04
C LYS A 82 -7.99 -6.71 -1.43
N ALA A 83 -8.05 -6.49 -0.12
CA ALA A 83 -6.90 -6.12 0.70
C ALA A 83 -6.56 -7.28 1.64
N HIS A 84 -5.27 -7.51 1.82
CA HIS A 84 -4.72 -8.62 2.58
C HIS A 84 -3.88 -8.06 3.74
N ARG A 85 -4.16 -8.52 4.95
CA ARG A 85 -3.38 -8.21 6.16
C ARG A 85 -2.26 -9.22 6.31
N LEU A 86 -1.04 -8.75 6.49
CA LEU A 86 0.18 -9.55 6.58
C LEU A 86 0.95 -9.18 7.84
N SER A 87 1.47 -10.17 8.57
CA SER A 87 2.39 -9.88 9.67
C SER A 87 3.68 -9.23 9.16
N LEU A 88 4.24 -8.26 9.89
CA LEU A 88 5.58 -7.73 9.60
C LEU A 88 6.68 -8.80 9.66
N GLY A 89 6.44 -9.91 10.35
CA GLY A 89 7.35 -11.07 10.42
C GLY A 89 7.65 -11.70 9.06
N ILE A 90 6.88 -11.41 8.01
CA ILE A 90 7.16 -11.89 6.64
C ILE A 90 8.55 -11.44 6.17
N PHE A 91 9.00 -10.25 6.56
CA PHE A 91 10.30 -9.72 6.15
C PHE A 91 11.48 -10.52 6.74
N ASP A 92 11.32 -11.13 7.90
CA ASP A 92 12.35 -11.98 8.50
C ASP A 92 12.24 -13.43 7.99
N GLN A 93 11.01 -13.91 7.81
CA GLN A 93 10.75 -15.30 7.43
C GLN A 93 10.96 -15.58 5.95
N PHE A 94 10.67 -14.61 5.06
CA PHE A 94 10.62 -14.80 3.61
C PHE A 94 11.61 -13.91 2.83
N ASN A 95 12.55 -13.26 3.49
CA ASN A 95 13.59 -12.48 2.81
C ASN A 95 14.39 -13.36 1.84
N GLY A 96 14.36 -13.00 0.55
CA GLY A 96 15.05 -13.72 -0.51
C GLY A 96 14.53 -15.15 -0.77
N LYS A 97 13.37 -15.52 -0.22
CA LYS A 97 12.73 -16.85 -0.39
C LYS A 97 11.68 -16.83 -1.51
N PRO A 98 11.09 -17.98 -1.84
CA PRO A 98 9.96 -18.04 -2.75
C PRO A 98 8.83 -17.10 -2.34
N ALA A 99 8.04 -16.66 -3.33
CA ALA A 99 6.94 -15.72 -3.12
C ALA A 99 5.93 -16.25 -2.08
N ILE A 100 5.47 -15.35 -1.20
CA ILE A 100 4.32 -15.63 -0.32
C ILE A 100 3.03 -15.57 -1.13
N THR A 101 2.02 -16.29 -0.67
CA THR A 101 0.68 -16.33 -1.27
C THR A 101 -0.37 -15.90 -0.25
N GLU A 102 -1.64 -15.95 -0.62
CA GLU A 102 -2.76 -15.62 0.28
C GLU A 102 -2.78 -16.49 1.56
N ASP A 103 -2.16 -17.66 1.55
CA ASP A 103 -2.08 -18.56 2.73
C ASP A 103 -1.30 -17.94 3.91
N GLN A 104 -0.46 -16.94 3.63
CA GLN A 104 0.27 -16.19 4.66
C GLN A 104 -0.51 -14.96 5.16
N ALA A 105 -1.68 -14.68 4.59
CA ALA A 105 -2.48 -13.56 5.05
C ALA A 105 -3.18 -13.87 6.39
N LEU A 106 -3.12 -12.93 7.32
CA LEU A 106 -3.81 -13.00 8.60
C LEU A 106 -5.33 -12.79 8.44
N SER A 107 -5.70 -11.96 7.48
CA SER A 107 -7.08 -11.74 7.06
C SER A 107 -7.15 -11.16 5.66
N VAL A 108 -8.32 -11.29 5.03
CA VAL A 108 -8.62 -10.77 3.69
C VAL A 108 -9.99 -10.12 3.73
N ILE A 109 -10.10 -8.91 3.18
CA ILE A 109 -11.36 -8.19 3.07
C ILE A 109 -11.64 -7.79 1.62
N PRO A 110 -12.91 -7.75 1.17
CA PRO A 110 -13.27 -7.13 -0.09
C PRO A 110 -13.06 -5.62 -0.01
N ILE A 111 -12.69 -5.01 -1.13
CA ILE A 111 -12.52 -3.56 -1.25
C ILE A 111 -13.17 -3.06 -2.54
N PRO A 112 -13.43 -1.75 -2.69
CA PRO A 112 -13.82 -1.14 -3.96
C PRO A 112 -12.85 -1.47 -5.10
N THR A 113 -13.36 -1.58 -6.31
CA THR A 113 -12.56 -1.77 -7.53
C THR A 113 -11.70 -0.55 -7.83
N GLU A 114 -10.64 -0.74 -8.61
CA GLU A 114 -9.74 0.33 -9.05
C GLU A 114 -9.15 1.14 -7.88
N ALA A 115 -8.88 0.44 -6.77
CA ALA A 115 -8.21 1.00 -5.61
C ALA A 115 -6.74 1.29 -5.91
N ASN A 116 -6.25 2.47 -5.56
CA ASN A 116 -4.89 2.92 -5.87
C ASN A 116 -4.09 3.33 -4.63
N GLY A 117 -4.74 3.53 -3.48
CA GLY A 117 -4.07 3.86 -2.24
C GLY A 117 -4.92 3.55 -1.02
N MET A 118 -4.30 3.43 0.14
CA MET A 118 -4.97 3.18 1.40
C MET A 118 -4.28 3.90 2.56
N ALA A 119 -5.04 4.19 3.62
CA ALA A 119 -4.51 4.72 4.87
C ALA A 119 -5.39 4.31 6.04
N PHE A 120 -4.80 4.14 7.23
CA PHE A 120 -5.55 3.93 8.48
C PHE A 120 -5.62 5.23 9.28
N ASP A 121 -6.82 5.61 9.73
CA ASP A 121 -6.95 6.70 10.70
C ASP A 121 -6.61 6.24 12.13
N ALA A 122 -6.45 7.18 13.06
CA ALA A 122 -6.15 6.89 14.45
C ALA A 122 -7.22 6.05 15.17
N GLY A 123 -8.43 5.99 14.63
CA GLY A 123 -9.53 5.15 15.10
C GLY A 123 -9.51 3.73 14.51
N GLY A 124 -8.57 3.41 13.62
CA GLY A 124 -8.44 2.11 12.97
C GLY A 124 -9.42 1.88 11.81
N ALA A 125 -10.08 2.93 11.32
CA ALA A 125 -10.87 2.83 10.10
C ALA A 125 -9.94 2.87 8.89
N LEU A 126 -10.27 2.06 7.89
CA LEU A 126 -9.54 2.01 6.62
C LEU A 126 -10.11 3.06 5.66
N TRP A 127 -9.24 3.90 5.13
CA TRP A 127 -9.54 4.83 4.06
C TRP A 127 -8.89 4.32 2.77
N LEU A 128 -9.60 4.43 1.65
CA LEU A 128 -9.16 3.85 0.37
C LEU A 128 -9.48 4.81 -0.77
N ALA A 129 -8.45 5.16 -1.53
CA ALA A 129 -8.60 5.89 -2.78
C ALA A 129 -8.91 4.92 -3.91
N SER A 130 -9.85 5.29 -4.76
CA SER A 130 -10.19 4.56 -5.97
C SER A 130 -10.38 5.56 -7.09
N SER A 131 -9.73 5.34 -8.21
CA SER A 131 -9.86 6.24 -9.37
C SER A 131 -9.59 5.54 -10.69
N ASN A 132 -10.12 6.16 -11.73
CA ASN A 132 -9.80 5.87 -13.13
C ASN A 132 -9.89 7.15 -13.96
N SER A 133 -9.92 7.04 -15.29
CA SER A 133 -10.03 8.20 -16.20
C SER A 133 -11.38 8.94 -16.15
N LYS A 134 -12.36 8.46 -15.39
CA LYS A 134 -13.73 8.99 -15.38
C LYS A 134 -14.18 9.48 -14.00
N TYR A 135 -13.61 8.94 -12.93
CA TYR A 135 -13.97 9.30 -11.56
C TYR A 135 -12.78 9.20 -10.61
N GLY A 136 -12.90 9.88 -9.46
CA GLY A 136 -12.12 9.67 -8.26
C GLY A 136 -13.05 9.57 -7.06
N ALA A 137 -12.76 8.67 -6.14
CA ALA A 137 -13.54 8.46 -4.93
C ALA A 137 -12.64 8.13 -3.75
N LEU A 138 -13.05 8.56 -2.56
CA LEU A 138 -12.48 8.17 -1.29
C LEU A 138 -13.55 7.39 -0.52
N TYR A 139 -13.19 6.23 -0.06
CA TYR A 139 -14.05 5.36 0.74
C TYR A 139 -13.53 5.27 2.17
N ARG A 140 -14.43 5.26 3.14
CA ARG A 140 -14.17 4.84 4.51
C ARG A 140 -14.79 3.48 4.70
N LEU A 141 -14.00 2.50 5.15
CA LEU A 141 -14.42 1.12 5.30
C LEU A 141 -14.22 0.63 6.74
N ASN A 142 -15.02 -0.35 7.10
CA ASN A 142 -14.73 -1.17 8.27
C ASN A 142 -13.55 -2.09 7.94
N SER A 143 -12.43 -1.93 8.63
CA SER A 143 -11.19 -2.68 8.39
C SER A 143 -11.27 -4.19 8.69
N LYS A 144 -12.34 -4.64 9.36
CA LYS A 144 -12.55 -6.07 9.65
C LYS A 144 -13.41 -6.77 8.59
N THR A 145 -14.33 -6.05 7.95
CA THR A 145 -15.33 -6.64 7.05
C THR A 145 -15.23 -6.15 5.61
N GLY A 146 -14.57 -5.01 5.37
CA GLY A 146 -14.57 -4.33 4.08
C GLY A 146 -15.86 -3.56 3.77
N GLU A 147 -16.81 -3.49 4.73
CA GLU A 147 -18.07 -2.76 4.55
C GLU A 147 -17.82 -1.28 4.35
N ILE A 148 -18.41 -0.71 3.28
CA ILE A 148 -18.33 0.71 2.98
C ILE A 148 -19.22 1.48 3.96
N GLN A 149 -18.61 2.32 4.79
CA GLN A 149 -19.29 3.21 5.74
C GLN A 149 -19.60 4.58 5.16
N SER A 150 -18.72 5.09 4.30
CA SER A 150 -18.88 6.39 3.63
C SER A 150 -18.15 6.39 2.29
N ARG A 151 -18.62 7.24 1.37
CA ARG A 151 -18.00 7.52 0.07
C ARG A 151 -18.03 9.01 -0.20
N PHE A 152 -16.93 9.54 -0.68
CA PHE A 152 -16.77 10.95 -1.07
C PHE A 152 -16.26 11.01 -2.51
N ASP A 153 -16.79 11.95 -3.29
CA ASP A 153 -16.26 12.22 -4.62
C ASP A 153 -14.93 12.97 -4.51
N MET A 154 -13.97 12.56 -5.29
CA MET A 154 -12.61 13.09 -5.30
C MET A 154 -12.15 13.43 -6.71
N VAL A 155 -10.98 14.05 -6.81
CA VAL A 155 -10.33 14.30 -8.10
C VAL A 155 -10.01 13.00 -8.83
N ILE A 156 -10.10 13.02 -10.14
CA ILE A 156 -9.66 11.93 -11.02
C ILE A 156 -8.17 11.69 -10.80
N GLY A 157 -7.73 10.43 -10.83
CA GLY A 157 -6.33 10.08 -10.67
C GLY A 157 -5.82 10.23 -9.23
N ILE A 158 -6.71 10.23 -8.22
CA ILE A 158 -6.27 10.12 -6.82
C ILE A 158 -5.57 8.79 -6.61
N GLU A 159 -4.39 8.84 -6.05
CA GLU A 159 -3.49 7.70 -5.83
C GLU A 159 -3.32 7.44 -4.33
N ASP A 160 -2.09 7.44 -3.83
CA ASP A 160 -1.79 7.05 -2.46
C ASP A 160 -2.27 8.08 -1.42
N LEU A 161 -2.49 7.59 -0.22
CA LEU A 161 -3.05 8.32 0.91
C LEU A 161 -2.13 8.22 2.14
N GLY A 162 -2.24 9.18 3.05
CA GLY A 162 -1.58 9.10 4.34
C GLY A 162 -2.17 10.08 5.34
N PHE A 163 -2.20 9.72 6.62
CA PHE A 163 -2.55 10.62 7.72
C PHE A 163 -1.29 11.21 8.35
N ASP A 164 -1.30 12.51 8.60
CA ASP A 164 -0.26 13.13 9.40
C ASP A 164 -0.53 12.98 10.92
N ALA A 165 0.41 13.46 11.74
CA ALA A 165 0.31 13.38 13.19
C ALA A 165 -0.89 14.18 13.77
N ASP A 166 -1.39 15.16 13.03
CA ASP A 166 -2.57 15.95 13.40
C ASP A 166 -3.89 15.31 12.94
N GLY A 167 -3.83 14.13 12.31
CA GLY A 167 -4.98 13.39 11.78
C GLY A 167 -5.55 13.97 10.48
N LYS A 168 -4.79 14.80 9.76
CA LYS A 168 -5.18 15.29 8.44
C LYS A 168 -4.83 14.24 7.38
N LEU A 169 -5.79 13.97 6.50
CA LEU A 169 -5.59 13.09 5.36
C LEU A 169 -4.91 13.87 4.21
N TRP A 170 -3.81 13.32 3.74
CA TRP A 170 -3.09 13.76 2.56
C TRP A 170 -3.30 12.76 1.44
N ALA A 171 -3.37 13.25 0.21
CA ALA A 171 -3.48 12.43 -0.98
C ALA A 171 -2.64 13.02 -2.10
N VAL A 172 -2.13 12.17 -2.96
CA VAL A 172 -1.51 12.57 -4.22
C VAL A 172 -2.46 12.28 -5.36
N SER A 173 -2.36 13.04 -6.46
CA SER A 173 -3.11 12.78 -7.68
C SER A 173 -2.20 12.97 -8.88
N GLU A 174 -2.24 12.04 -9.81
CA GLU A 174 -1.53 12.14 -11.09
C GLU A 174 -2.31 12.92 -12.18
N ALA A 175 -3.53 13.41 -11.88
CA ALA A 175 -4.35 14.14 -12.85
C ALA A 175 -3.64 15.39 -13.40
N GLY A 176 -2.82 16.07 -12.59
CA GLY A 176 -2.05 17.23 -13.02
C GLY A 176 -0.97 16.93 -14.05
N SER A 177 -0.46 15.69 -14.11
CA SER A 177 0.55 15.29 -15.09
C SER A 177 0.00 15.07 -16.50
N ARG A 178 -1.33 14.97 -16.63
CA ARG A 178 -2.02 14.72 -17.90
C ARG A 178 -2.58 16.00 -18.55
N LEU A 179 -2.37 17.14 -17.94
CA LEU A 179 -2.83 18.47 -18.41
C LEU A 179 -1.72 19.28 -19.09
N GLY A 180 -0.57 18.65 -19.35
CA GLY A 180 0.59 19.25 -20.01
C GLY A 180 0.68 18.88 -21.49
#